data_0a3bd8ef70cf8922b2a060e85aededa7
#
_entry.id   0a3bd8ef70cf8922b2a060e85aededa7
#
_cell.length_a   1.000
_cell.length_b   1.000
_cell.length_c   1.000
_cell.angle_alpha   90.00
_cell.angle_beta   90.00
_cell.angle_gamma   90.00
#
_symmetry.space_group_name_H-M   'P 1'
#
loop_
_entity.id
_entity.type
_entity.pdbx_description
1 polymer ?
#
loop_
_entity_poly.entity_id
_entity_poly.type
_entity_poly.pdbx_seq_one_letter_code
_entity_poly.pdbx_strand_id
1 'polypeptide(L)'
;WVKSVDRVQVNLLWAARGQRFDHSYSILLNTQFLPNTSWSFDPELQRNTSKRVGGFMRPFSLEAGYGAVLRFWNTSSVNFAFATLKLSGYPKESTAPQFRDATLLQSPSMNYYMSYGLGIVSAINKPIGQRLQWLNNSRAFCNGFDRDHVNFNMSNMLIVKLWKYIQFRFDTRLAYDPVLNHSLQFRQEALIGFFYERK
;
A
#
# COMPACT_ATOMS: atom_id res chain seq x y z
N TRP A 1 -20.78 3.30 -8.88
CA TRP A 1 -19.94 2.10 -8.95
C TRP A 1 -18.49 2.55 -8.99
N VAL A 2 -17.75 2.35 -7.91
CA VAL A 2 -16.29 2.53 -7.93
C VAL A 2 -15.72 1.27 -8.54
N LYS A 3 -15.16 1.40 -9.73
CA LYS A 3 -14.45 0.30 -10.40
C LYS A 3 -13.27 -0.11 -9.54
N SER A 4 -13.03 -1.39 -9.40
CA SER A 4 -11.84 -1.92 -8.73
C SER A 4 -10.60 -1.23 -9.32
N VAL A 5 -9.81 -0.63 -8.47
CA VAL A 5 -8.57 0.02 -8.87
C VAL A 5 -7.59 -1.08 -9.27
N ASP A 6 -7.25 -1.17 -10.54
CA ASP A 6 -6.18 -2.05 -11.03
C ASP A 6 -4.86 -1.51 -10.49
N ARG A 7 -4.42 -2.09 -9.40
CA ARG A 7 -3.20 -1.68 -8.69
C ARG A 7 -2.14 -2.73 -8.89
N VAL A 8 -1.00 -2.32 -9.43
CA VAL A 8 0.20 -3.14 -9.44
C VAL A 8 1.14 -2.67 -8.35
N GLN A 9 1.56 -3.60 -7.54
CA GLN A 9 2.52 -3.37 -6.48
C GLN A 9 3.70 -4.33 -6.67
N VAL A 10 4.89 -3.77 -6.81
CA VAL A 10 6.14 -4.52 -6.82
C VAL A 10 6.90 -4.16 -5.55
N ASN A 11 7.21 -5.16 -4.74
CA ASN A 11 7.98 -5.00 -3.51
C ASN A 11 9.22 -5.87 -3.59
N LEU A 12 10.38 -5.23 -3.58
CA LEU A 12 11.69 -5.87 -3.54
C LEU A 12 12.31 -5.55 -2.18
N LEU A 13 12.63 -6.59 -1.43
CA LEU A 13 13.35 -6.49 -0.17
C LEU A 13 14.61 -7.35 -0.27
N TRP A 14 15.76 -6.71 -0.20
CA TRP A 14 17.04 -7.38 -0.10
C TRP A 14 17.62 -7.16 1.29
N ALA A 15 18.04 -8.24 1.95
CA ALA A 15 18.65 -8.19 3.27
C ALA A 15 20.05 -8.82 3.22
N ALA A 16 21.04 -8.04 3.59
CA ALA A 16 22.42 -8.51 3.76
C ALA A 16 22.68 -8.83 5.21
N ARG A 17 23.24 -10.01 5.47
CA ARG A 17 23.56 -10.48 6.82
C ARG A 17 24.63 -9.60 7.45
N GLY A 18 24.30 -8.95 8.56
CA GLY A 18 25.23 -8.18 9.38
C GLY A 18 25.71 -8.98 10.59
N GLN A 19 26.71 -8.45 11.31
CA GLN A 19 27.20 -9.09 12.55
C GLN A 19 26.18 -9.06 13.70
N ARG A 20 25.37 -8.00 13.78
CA ARG A 20 24.36 -7.80 14.86
C ARG A 20 22.94 -7.64 14.34
N PHE A 21 22.78 -7.07 13.16
CA PHE A 21 21.50 -6.84 12.50
C PHE A 21 21.64 -7.13 11.02
N ASP A 22 20.59 -7.64 10.40
CA ASP A 22 20.53 -7.73 8.96
C ASP A 22 20.22 -6.35 8.38
N HIS A 23 21.09 -5.86 7.50
CA HIS A 23 20.84 -4.64 6.75
C HIS A 23 19.80 -4.89 5.68
N SER A 24 18.92 -3.94 5.45
CA SER A 24 17.86 -4.08 4.46
C SER A 24 17.86 -2.92 3.47
N TYR A 25 17.62 -3.27 2.21
CA TYR A 25 17.32 -2.34 1.13
C TYR A 25 15.94 -2.71 0.61
N SER A 26 15.05 -1.75 0.52
CA SER A 26 13.71 -1.97 0.03
C SER A 26 13.39 -1.04 -1.12
N ILE A 27 12.73 -1.57 -2.14
CA ILE A 27 12.16 -0.79 -3.23
C ILE A 27 10.69 -1.20 -3.35
N LEU A 28 9.81 -0.22 -3.31
CA LEU A 28 8.39 -0.43 -3.50
C LEU A 28 7.88 0.47 -4.60
N LEU A 29 7.32 -0.13 -5.63
CA LEU A 29 6.60 0.54 -6.70
C LEU A 29 5.11 0.24 -6.57
N ASN A 30 4.29 1.29 -6.50
CA ASN A 30 2.84 1.18 -6.62
C ASN A 30 2.40 2.00 -7.83
N THR A 31 1.58 1.42 -8.69
CA THR A 31 1.06 2.11 -9.86
C THR A 31 -0.26 1.53 -10.33
N GLN A 32 -0.94 2.25 -11.22
CA GLN A 32 -2.11 1.78 -11.94
C GLN A 32 -1.75 1.49 -13.41
N PHE A 33 -2.33 0.44 -13.96
CA PHE A 33 -2.14 0.09 -15.37
C PHE A 33 -3.26 0.60 -16.26
N LEU A 34 -4.50 0.50 -15.80
CA LEU A 34 -5.65 0.87 -16.60
C LEU A 34 -6.17 2.26 -16.25
N PRO A 35 -6.70 3.00 -17.22
CA PRO A 35 -7.32 4.28 -16.94
C PRO A 35 -8.52 4.09 -16.02
N ASN A 36 -8.57 4.88 -14.98
CA ASN A 36 -9.73 4.97 -14.10
C ASN A 36 -10.61 6.13 -14.53
N THR A 37 -11.92 5.90 -14.53
CA THR A 37 -12.91 6.92 -14.88
C THR A 37 -13.81 7.14 -13.66
N SER A 38 -13.84 8.35 -13.14
CA SER A 38 -14.81 8.76 -12.12
C SER A 38 -16.06 9.26 -12.82
N TRP A 39 -17.21 8.87 -12.29
CA TRP A 39 -18.51 9.37 -12.72
C TRP A 39 -19.02 10.32 -11.65
N SER A 40 -19.38 11.54 -12.02
CA SER A 40 -20.02 12.51 -11.17
C SER A 40 -21.30 12.99 -11.83
N PHE A 41 -22.35 13.19 -11.03
CA PHE A 41 -23.55 13.86 -11.52
C PHE A 41 -23.26 15.36 -11.61
N ASP A 42 -23.46 15.93 -12.78
CA ASP A 42 -23.35 17.35 -13.01
C ASP A 42 -24.76 17.97 -12.89
N PRO A 43 -25.03 18.75 -11.84
CA PRO A 43 -26.36 19.33 -11.61
C PRO A 43 -26.73 20.39 -12.65
N GLU A 44 -25.75 21.06 -13.28
CA GLU A 44 -26.01 22.08 -14.30
C GLU A 44 -26.44 21.45 -15.63
N LEU A 45 -25.81 20.32 -15.98
CA LEU A 45 -26.11 19.58 -17.20
C LEU A 45 -27.16 18.50 -17.02
N GLN A 46 -27.63 18.27 -15.80
CA GLN A 46 -28.57 17.19 -15.39
C GLN A 46 -28.18 15.80 -15.96
N ARG A 47 -26.89 15.53 -16.09
CA ARG A 47 -26.36 14.29 -16.62
C ARG A 47 -25.15 13.80 -15.86
N ASN A 48 -24.91 12.50 -15.95
CA ASN A 48 -23.68 11.92 -15.46
C ASN A 48 -22.52 12.27 -16.40
N THR A 49 -21.53 12.96 -15.86
CA THR A 49 -20.29 13.27 -16.57
C THR A 49 -19.21 12.28 -16.15
N SER A 50 -18.42 11.79 -17.09
CA SER A 50 -17.29 10.93 -16.82
C SER A 50 -16.00 11.72 -16.97
N LYS A 51 -15.15 11.68 -15.93
CA LYS A 51 -13.82 12.25 -15.98
C LYS A 51 -12.77 11.16 -15.86
N ARG A 52 -11.82 11.13 -16.79
CA ARG A 52 -10.69 10.22 -16.71
C ARG A 52 -9.74 10.68 -15.59
N VAL A 53 -9.57 9.88 -14.53
CA VAL A 53 -8.83 10.25 -13.31
C VAL A 53 -7.44 9.62 -13.29
N GLY A 54 -7.12 8.73 -14.22
CA GLY A 54 -5.85 8.04 -14.25
C GLY A 54 -5.53 7.43 -15.61
N GLY A 55 -4.37 6.83 -15.70
CA GLY A 55 -3.90 6.14 -16.91
C GLY A 55 -2.71 5.25 -16.58
N PHE A 56 -2.02 4.76 -17.62
CA PHE A 56 -0.81 3.98 -17.43
C PHE A 56 0.20 4.73 -16.55
N MET A 57 0.63 4.11 -15.45
CA MET A 57 1.51 4.68 -14.43
C MET A 57 1.03 6.03 -13.84
N ARG A 58 -0.29 6.24 -13.71
CA ARG A 58 -0.88 7.47 -13.17
C ARG A 58 -2.06 7.16 -12.25
N PRO A 59 -1.99 7.33 -10.94
CA PRO A 59 -0.82 7.76 -10.16
C PRO A 59 0.23 6.66 -10.00
N PHE A 60 1.43 7.05 -9.58
CA PHE A 60 2.45 6.13 -9.16
C PHE A 60 3.14 6.60 -7.87
N SER A 61 3.72 5.67 -7.13
CA SER A 61 4.67 5.97 -6.06
C SER A 61 5.82 4.97 -6.10
N LEU A 62 7.02 5.49 -6.06
CA LEU A 62 8.25 4.73 -5.93
C LEU A 62 8.88 5.08 -4.59
N GLU A 63 9.18 4.07 -3.80
CA GLU A 63 9.87 4.26 -2.53
C GLU A 63 11.12 3.40 -2.51
N ALA A 64 12.22 4.00 -2.07
CA ALA A 64 13.48 3.32 -1.81
C ALA A 64 13.87 3.55 -0.35
N GLY A 65 14.18 2.48 0.38
CA GLY A 65 14.50 2.54 1.79
C GLY A 65 15.75 1.74 2.14
N TYR A 66 16.52 2.28 3.10
CA TYR A 66 17.62 1.58 3.76
C TYR A 66 17.33 1.48 5.26
N GLY A 67 17.62 0.31 5.85
CA GLY A 67 17.30 0.09 7.24
C GLY A 67 17.85 -1.21 7.81
N ALA A 68 17.15 -1.73 8.82
CA ALA A 68 17.44 -3.00 9.46
C ALA A 68 16.19 -3.89 9.45
N VAL A 69 16.39 -5.18 9.25
CA VAL A 69 15.34 -6.17 9.31
C VAL A 69 15.52 -7.09 10.51
N LEU A 70 14.45 -7.24 11.26
CA LEU A 70 14.32 -8.25 12.31
C LEU A 70 13.46 -9.40 11.77
N ARG A 71 13.98 -10.62 11.83
CA ARG A 71 13.25 -11.84 11.46
C ARG A 71 12.85 -12.62 12.69
N PHE A 72 11.62 -13.08 12.69
CA PHE A 72 11.06 -13.89 13.77
C PHE A 72 10.06 -14.90 13.20
N TRP A 73 9.84 -15.98 13.92
CA TRP A 73 8.94 -17.08 13.52
C TRP A 73 9.20 -17.62 12.11
N ASN A 74 10.46 -17.72 11.69
CA ASN A 74 10.96 -18.27 10.41
C ASN A 74 10.37 -17.64 9.12
N THR A 75 9.17 -17.11 9.18
CA THR A 75 8.42 -16.59 8.01
C THR A 75 7.91 -15.15 8.21
N SER A 76 8.34 -14.53 9.30
CA SER A 76 7.88 -13.18 9.67
C SER A 76 9.04 -12.22 9.82
N SER A 77 8.83 -10.98 9.42
CA SER A 77 9.86 -9.94 9.51
C SER A 77 9.25 -8.57 9.76
N VAL A 78 10.04 -7.73 10.44
CA VAL A 78 9.79 -6.29 10.52
C VAL A 78 11.04 -5.58 10.01
N ASN A 79 10.85 -4.73 9.04
CA ASN A 79 11.86 -3.86 8.47
C ASN A 79 11.67 -2.44 8.99
N PHE A 80 12.69 -1.90 9.62
CA PHE A 80 12.78 -0.51 10.06
C PHE A 80 13.65 0.24 9.07
N ALA A 81 13.06 1.02 8.19
CA ALA A 81 13.78 1.85 7.23
C ALA A 81 14.12 3.21 7.87
N PHE A 82 15.37 3.39 8.22
CA PHE A 82 15.87 4.63 8.85
C PHE A 82 16.02 5.78 7.85
N ALA A 83 16.13 5.46 6.57
CA ALA A 83 16.15 6.42 5.48
C ALA A 83 15.27 5.88 4.36
N THR A 84 14.18 6.57 4.09
CA THR A 84 13.26 6.24 3.02
C THR A 84 13.06 7.45 2.13
N LEU A 85 13.30 7.28 0.84
CA LEU A 85 12.97 8.25 -0.18
C LEU A 85 11.70 7.81 -0.91
N LYS A 86 10.72 8.69 -1.01
CA LYS A 86 9.47 8.44 -1.72
C LYS A 86 9.28 9.46 -2.82
N LEU A 87 9.13 8.98 -4.04
CA LEU A 87 8.73 9.75 -5.21
C LEU A 87 7.28 9.40 -5.57
N SER A 88 6.41 10.39 -5.64
CA SER A 88 5.02 10.21 -6.02
C SER A 88 4.66 11.08 -7.20
N GLY A 89 3.90 10.55 -8.14
CA GLY A 89 3.40 11.27 -9.31
C GLY A 89 1.88 11.20 -9.39
N TYR A 90 1.24 12.35 -9.51
CA TYR A 90 -0.22 12.48 -9.63
C TYR A 90 -0.59 13.25 -10.88
N PRO A 91 -1.69 12.90 -11.57
CA PRO A 91 -2.23 13.70 -12.66
C PRO A 91 -2.56 15.11 -12.18
N LYS A 92 -2.29 16.14 -12.97
CA LYS A 92 -2.65 17.55 -12.62
C LYS A 92 -4.13 17.76 -12.35
N GLU A 93 -4.96 16.95 -12.95
CA GLU A 93 -6.42 17.03 -12.81
C GLU A 93 -6.94 16.36 -11.53
N SER A 94 -6.11 15.58 -10.82
CA SER A 94 -6.47 15.12 -9.50
C SER A 94 -6.33 16.29 -8.54
N THR A 95 -7.27 16.44 -7.59
CA THR A 95 -7.10 17.29 -6.41
C THR A 95 -5.96 16.72 -5.58
N ALA A 96 -4.73 16.85 -6.08
CA ALA A 96 -3.56 16.47 -5.33
C ALA A 96 -3.48 17.40 -4.11
N PRO A 97 -3.31 16.84 -2.92
CA PRO A 97 -3.16 17.64 -1.73
C PRO A 97 -1.95 18.56 -1.91
N GLN A 98 -2.10 19.77 -1.43
CA GLN A 98 -1.02 20.75 -1.45
C GLN A 98 0.04 20.30 -0.45
N PHE A 99 1.08 19.65 -0.94
CA PHE A 99 2.28 19.40 -0.15
C PHE A 99 3.01 20.71 0.02
N ARG A 100 3.07 21.22 1.25
CA ARG A 100 3.70 22.51 1.55
C ARG A 100 5.20 22.53 1.31
N ASP A 101 5.89 21.38 1.38
CA ASP A 101 7.36 21.35 1.48
C ASP A 101 8.07 20.39 0.51
N ALA A 102 7.38 19.86 -0.50
CA ALA A 102 8.01 18.95 -1.47
C ALA A 102 8.58 19.73 -2.65
N THR A 103 9.81 19.40 -3.04
CA THR A 103 10.40 19.88 -4.30
C THR A 103 9.54 19.37 -5.46
N LEU A 104 8.83 20.28 -6.09
CA LEU A 104 7.91 19.99 -7.18
C LEU A 104 8.66 19.98 -8.50
N LEU A 105 8.75 18.82 -9.13
CA LEU A 105 9.02 18.71 -10.54
C LEU A 105 7.68 18.77 -11.28
N GLN A 106 7.48 19.79 -12.09
CA GLN A 106 6.26 19.96 -12.89
C GLN A 106 6.47 19.46 -14.30
N SER A 107 5.62 18.57 -14.75
CA SER A 107 5.46 18.16 -16.15
C SER A 107 4.15 18.72 -16.69
N PRO A 108 3.96 18.85 -18.01
CA PRO A 108 2.68 19.29 -18.59
C PRO A 108 1.44 18.50 -18.14
N SER A 109 1.61 17.23 -17.77
CA SER A 109 0.49 16.34 -17.42
C SER A 109 0.53 15.77 -16.00
N MET A 110 1.62 15.95 -15.24
CA MET A 110 1.80 15.37 -13.91
C MET A 110 2.50 16.31 -12.95
N ASN A 111 2.15 16.18 -11.68
CA ASN A 111 2.86 16.78 -10.57
C ASN A 111 3.65 15.69 -9.85
N TYR A 112 4.93 15.92 -9.60
CA TYR A 112 5.82 15.00 -8.91
C TYR A 112 6.18 15.57 -7.53
N TYR A 113 6.14 14.71 -6.55
CA TYR A 113 6.45 15.03 -5.17
C TYR A 113 7.53 14.10 -4.68
N MET A 114 8.53 14.65 -4.04
CA MET A 114 9.57 13.88 -3.38
C MET A 114 9.52 14.15 -1.89
N SER A 115 9.54 13.10 -1.10
CA SER A 115 9.61 13.15 0.35
C SER A 115 10.65 12.17 0.86
N TYR A 116 11.24 12.47 2.00
CA TYR A 116 12.10 11.56 2.73
C TYR A 116 11.54 11.34 4.14
N GLY A 117 11.89 10.22 4.75
CA GLY A 117 11.36 9.93 6.07
C GLY A 117 11.80 8.59 6.63
N LEU A 118 11.06 8.16 7.64
CA LEU A 118 11.22 6.88 8.29
C LEU A 118 10.11 5.93 7.84
N GLY A 119 10.48 4.67 7.60
CA GLY A 119 9.52 3.64 7.19
C GLY A 119 9.54 2.44 8.12
N ILE A 120 8.38 1.83 8.32
CA ILE A 120 8.25 0.54 8.98
C ILE A 120 7.41 -0.35 8.07
N VAL A 121 7.94 -1.53 7.77
CA VAL A 121 7.20 -2.55 7.00
C VAL A 121 7.22 -3.84 7.78
N SER A 122 6.06 -4.39 8.09
CA SER A 122 5.94 -5.71 8.69
C SER A 122 5.27 -6.70 7.76
N ALA A 123 5.82 -7.91 7.70
CA ALA A 123 5.23 -9.05 7.03
C ALA A 123 5.21 -10.20 8.04
N ILE A 124 4.02 -10.55 8.52
CA ILE A 124 3.82 -11.61 9.49
C ILE A 124 3.06 -12.73 8.80
N ASN A 125 3.62 -13.95 8.89
CA ASN A 125 2.96 -15.16 8.45
C ASN A 125 3.10 -16.18 9.59
N LYS A 126 2.06 -16.31 10.39
CA LYS A 126 2.08 -17.18 11.57
C LYS A 126 1.00 -18.25 11.47
N PRO A 127 1.37 -19.52 11.32
CA PRO A 127 0.44 -20.61 11.55
C PRO A 127 0.12 -20.70 13.06
N ILE A 128 -1.15 -20.77 13.40
CA ILE A 128 -1.66 -20.95 14.76
C ILE A 128 -2.31 -22.32 14.84
N GLY A 129 -1.52 -23.31 15.24
CA GLY A 129 -1.92 -24.72 15.17
C GLY A 129 -2.04 -25.22 13.72
N GLN A 130 -2.88 -26.24 13.51
CA GLN A 130 -3.00 -26.92 12.21
C GLN A 130 -4.04 -26.29 11.25
N ARG A 131 -4.94 -25.49 11.78
CA ARG A 131 -6.11 -25.01 11.03
C ARG A 131 -6.21 -23.52 10.84
N LEU A 132 -5.44 -22.75 11.61
CA LEU A 132 -5.49 -21.30 11.60
C LEU A 132 -4.17 -20.74 11.09
N GLN A 133 -4.23 -19.77 10.18
CA GLN A 133 -3.08 -19.02 9.72
C GLN A 133 -3.40 -17.53 9.80
N TRP A 134 -2.50 -16.78 10.42
CA TRP A 134 -2.57 -15.34 10.47
C TRP A 134 -1.51 -14.72 9.56
N LEU A 135 -1.98 -13.88 8.65
CA LEU A 135 -1.15 -13.09 7.75
C LEU A 135 -1.38 -11.60 8.06
N ASN A 136 -0.30 -10.88 8.30
CA ASN A 136 -0.36 -9.43 8.45
C ASN A 136 0.68 -8.79 7.53
N ASN A 137 0.26 -7.79 6.78
CA ASN A 137 1.13 -6.89 6.06
C ASN A 137 0.81 -5.47 6.50
N SER A 138 1.75 -4.83 7.18
CA SER A 138 1.56 -3.46 7.64
C SER A 138 2.71 -2.60 7.18
N ARG A 139 2.40 -1.35 6.92
CA ARG A 139 3.35 -0.36 6.50
C ARG A 139 2.98 0.98 7.10
N ALA A 140 3.98 1.67 7.61
CA ALA A 140 3.89 3.05 8.03
C ALA A 140 5.06 3.83 7.43
N PHE A 141 4.81 5.06 7.01
CA PHE A 141 5.81 6.01 6.57
C PHE A 141 5.54 7.35 7.25
N CYS A 142 6.54 7.89 7.91
CA CYS A 142 6.51 9.20 8.53
C CYS A 142 7.38 10.14 7.70
N ASN A 143 6.78 11.20 7.17
CA ASN A 143 7.49 12.22 6.38
C ASN A 143 8.38 13.05 7.31
N GLY A 144 9.66 13.18 6.96
CA GLY A 144 10.64 13.97 7.74
C GLY A 144 10.44 15.46 7.67
N PHE A 145 9.79 15.96 6.61
CA PHE A 145 9.46 17.38 6.43
C PHE A 145 8.19 17.79 7.17
N ASP A 146 7.27 16.84 7.33
CA ASP A 146 5.97 17.13 7.92
C ASP A 146 5.56 15.94 8.81
N ARG A 147 5.79 16.10 10.11
CA ARG A 147 5.53 15.06 11.11
C ARG A 147 4.06 14.72 11.27
N ASP A 148 3.16 15.60 10.85
CA ASP A 148 1.72 15.37 10.89
C ASP A 148 1.27 14.46 9.75
N HIS A 149 2.13 14.22 8.76
CA HIS A 149 1.86 13.34 7.64
C HIS A 149 2.45 11.94 7.84
N VAL A 150 1.71 11.11 8.55
CA VAL A 150 2.01 9.69 8.68
C VAL A 150 1.06 8.90 7.79
N ASN A 151 1.62 8.20 6.81
CA ASN A 151 0.86 7.25 5.98
C ASN A 151 0.88 5.89 6.64
N PHE A 152 -0.27 5.27 6.77
CA PHE A 152 -0.39 3.94 7.34
C PHE A 152 -1.27 3.06 6.44
N ASN A 153 -0.80 1.83 6.21
CA ASN A 153 -1.58 0.81 5.49
C ASN A 153 -1.37 -0.54 6.19
N MET A 154 -2.45 -1.19 6.54
CA MET A 154 -2.42 -2.50 7.19
C MET A 154 -3.43 -3.43 6.53
N SER A 155 -3.01 -4.64 6.24
CA SER A 155 -3.86 -5.74 5.81
C SER A 155 -3.66 -6.90 6.77
N ASN A 156 -4.72 -7.31 7.44
CA ASN A 156 -4.76 -8.50 8.26
C ASN A 156 -5.65 -9.54 7.60
N MET A 157 -5.14 -10.73 7.46
CA MET A 157 -5.89 -11.85 6.92
C MET A 157 -5.81 -13.03 7.88
N LEU A 158 -6.97 -13.54 8.23
CA LEU A 158 -7.14 -14.74 9.02
C LEU A 158 -7.70 -15.83 8.11
N ILE A 159 -6.98 -16.93 8.00
CA ILE A 159 -7.41 -18.10 7.21
C ILE A 159 -7.69 -19.24 8.18
N VAL A 160 -8.91 -19.76 8.14
CA VAL A 160 -9.35 -20.89 8.96
C VAL A 160 -9.69 -22.04 8.05
N LYS A 161 -8.96 -23.17 8.15
CA LYS A 161 -9.28 -24.42 7.46
C LYS A 161 -10.41 -25.12 8.22
N LEU A 162 -11.64 -25.05 7.71
CA LEU A 162 -12.80 -25.67 8.33
C LEU A 162 -12.82 -27.18 8.08
N TRP A 163 -12.57 -27.58 6.82
CA TRP A 163 -12.49 -28.95 6.35
C TRP A 163 -11.34 -29.14 5.37
N LYS A 164 -11.15 -30.38 4.92
CA LYS A 164 -10.08 -30.74 3.95
C LYS A 164 -10.10 -29.88 2.68
N TYR A 165 -11.28 -29.40 2.27
CA TYR A 165 -11.46 -28.64 1.04
C TYR A 165 -12.14 -27.29 1.23
N ILE A 166 -12.46 -26.91 2.47
CA ILE A 166 -13.20 -25.68 2.78
C ILE A 166 -12.36 -24.81 3.69
N GLN A 167 -12.18 -23.57 3.29
CA GLN A 167 -11.52 -22.56 4.11
C GLN A 167 -12.40 -21.32 4.25
N PHE A 168 -12.37 -20.72 5.41
CA PHE A 168 -12.89 -19.39 5.69
C PHE A 168 -11.72 -18.40 5.71
N ARG A 169 -11.90 -17.28 5.05
CA ARG A 169 -10.92 -16.18 5.01
C ARG A 169 -11.60 -14.91 5.48
N PHE A 170 -11.01 -14.26 6.47
CA PHE A 170 -11.39 -12.95 6.94
C PHE A 170 -10.26 -11.97 6.67
N ASP A 171 -10.52 -10.94 5.87
CA ASP A 171 -9.56 -9.89 5.48
C ASP A 171 -10.03 -8.56 6.06
N THR A 172 -9.13 -7.87 6.74
CA THR A 172 -9.35 -6.54 7.31
C THR A 172 -8.28 -5.61 6.79
N ARG A 173 -8.67 -4.51 6.17
CA ARG A 173 -7.76 -3.50 5.65
C ARG A 173 -8.03 -2.16 6.31
N LEU A 174 -6.95 -1.54 6.77
CA LEU A 174 -6.93 -0.19 7.29
C LEU A 174 -5.96 0.62 6.45
N ALA A 175 -6.39 1.78 5.99
CA ALA A 175 -5.52 2.71 5.29
C ALA A 175 -5.78 4.13 5.78
N TYR A 176 -4.71 4.84 6.04
CA TYR A 176 -4.72 6.25 6.36
C TYR A 176 -3.64 6.94 5.53
N ASP A 177 -4.05 7.90 4.74
CA ASP A 177 -3.16 8.76 3.98
C ASP A 177 -3.74 10.17 4.02
N PRO A 178 -3.24 11.03 4.92
CA PRO A 178 -3.77 12.37 5.14
C PRO A 178 -3.66 13.25 3.89
N VAL A 179 -2.79 12.85 2.97
CA VAL A 179 -2.59 13.50 1.69
C VAL A 179 -3.75 13.24 0.72
N LEU A 180 -4.27 12.02 0.73
CA LEU A 180 -5.37 11.63 -0.15
C LEU A 180 -6.73 11.82 0.53
N ASN A 181 -6.81 11.54 1.81
CA ASN A 181 -8.03 11.65 2.59
C ASN A 181 -7.70 11.74 4.08
N HIS A 182 -8.21 12.77 4.77
CA HIS A 182 -8.03 12.94 6.21
C HIS A 182 -8.80 11.93 7.07
N SER A 183 -9.57 11.03 6.46
CA SER A 183 -10.30 9.98 7.17
C SER A 183 -9.63 8.62 7.05
N LEU A 184 -9.67 7.86 8.15
CA LEU A 184 -9.27 6.47 8.17
C LEU A 184 -10.19 5.65 7.27
N GLN A 185 -9.61 4.95 6.31
CA GLN A 185 -10.33 4.03 5.44
C GLN A 185 -10.31 2.63 6.05
N PHE A 186 -11.47 2.04 6.20
CA PHE A 186 -11.63 0.71 6.76
C PHE A 186 -12.43 -0.17 5.80
N ARG A 187 -11.93 -1.40 5.54
CA ARG A 187 -12.60 -2.40 4.73
C ARG A 187 -12.50 -3.76 5.39
N GLN A 188 -13.60 -4.48 5.41
CA GLN A 188 -13.65 -5.87 5.85
C GLN A 188 -14.25 -6.74 4.76
N GLU A 189 -13.71 -7.93 4.60
CA GLU A 189 -14.19 -8.95 3.68
C GLU A 189 -14.18 -10.31 4.37
N ALA A 190 -15.25 -11.06 4.22
CA ALA A 190 -15.35 -12.44 4.66
C ALA A 190 -15.67 -13.32 3.45
N LEU A 191 -14.86 -14.34 3.23
CA LEU A 191 -14.98 -15.24 2.08
C LEU A 191 -14.96 -16.68 2.55
N ILE A 192 -15.83 -17.50 1.97
CA ILE A 192 -15.75 -18.94 2.07
C ILE A 192 -15.35 -19.47 0.70
N GLY A 193 -14.32 -20.30 0.65
CA GLY A 193 -13.79 -20.83 -0.58
C GLY A 193 -13.47 -22.31 -0.49
N PHE A 194 -13.45 -22.93 -1.67
CA PHE A 194 -12.96 -24.30 -1.81
C PHE A 194 -11.50 -24.23 -2.25
N PHE A 195 -10.66 -25.06 -1.67
CA PHE A 195 -9.28 -25.20 -2.11
C PHE A 195 -8.96 -26.67 -2.36
N TYR A 196 -8.13 -26.91 -3.36
CA TYR A 196 -7.64 -28.23 -3.70
C TYR A 196 -6.13 -28.22 -3.67
N GLU A 197 -5.53 -29.00 -2.77
CA GLU A 197 -4.08 -29.17 -2.70
C GLU A 197 -3.73 -30.53 -3.34
N ARG A 198 -3.07 -30.46 -4.49
CA ARG A 198 -2.53 -31.65 -5.15
C ARG A 198 -1.21 -32.00 -4.45
N LYS A 199 -1.17 -33.17 -3.83
CA LYS A 199 0.07 -33.73 -3.25
C LYS A 199 0.96 -34.30 -4.33
#